data_07d9d73ecd7b3a17e5bc7ed2495526fe
#
_entry.id   07d9d73ecd7b3a17e5bc7ed2495526fe
#
_cell.length_a   1.000
_cell.length_b   1.000
_cell.length_c   1.000
_cell.angle_alpha   90.00
_cell.angle_beta   90.00
_cell.angle_gamma   90.00
#
_symmetry.space_group_name_H-M   'P 1'
#
loop_
_entity.id
_entity.type
_entity.pdbx_description
1 polymer ?
#
loop_
_entity_poly.entity_id
_entity_poly.type
_entity_poly.pdbx_seq_one_letter_code
_entity_poly.pdbx_strand_id
1 'polypeptide(L)'
;MFRREMEVSERIFERMVREHQDRIFAFCFALTGNRHDAEEVAQDTFLRAYRALVTYPPERVRDLKQKAWLHRIALNLVRNRARGVKPRVVELNGSEPDRSSGPEEDAMLRADMVDLAVRVAGLPPRYREAVVLRHVQELSYEEAAAALDQPVGTVKSNVHRGLKMLRGDNDGNADD
;
A
#
# COMPACT_ATOMS: atom_id res chain seq x y z
N MET A 1 -7.06 35.21 0.98
CA MET A 1 -7.41 34.12 0.07
C MET A 1 -6.54 32.89 0.36
N PHE A 2 -5.23 32.95 0.27
CA PHE A 2 -4.28 31.85 0.55
C PHE A 2 -4.44 31.15 1.91
N ARG A 3 -4.68 31.90 2.99
CA ARG A 3 -4.80 31.32 4.35
C ARG A 3 -6.01 30.39 4.50
N ARG A 4 -7.12 30.72 3.87
CA ARG A 4 -8.36 29.94 3.91
C ARG A 4 -8.27 28.65 3.08
N GLU A 5 -7.54 28.72 1.95
CA GLU A 5 -7.28 27.55 1.10
C GLU A 5 -6.33 26.55 1.79
N MET A 6 -5.32 27.07 2.50
CA MET A 6 -4.40 26.26 3.29
C MET A 6 -5.11 25.53 4.45
N GLU A 7 -5.97 26.24 5.20
CA GLU A 7 -6.79 25.64 6.27
C GLU A 7 -7.73 24.53 5.76
N VAL A 8 -8.26 24.68 4.54
CA VAL A 8 -9.10 23.64 3.91
C VAL A 8 -8.26 22.42 3.54
N SER A 9 -7.08 22.61 2.98
CA SER A 9 -6.16 21.52 2.63
C SER A 9 -5.67 20.76 3.85
N GLU A 10 -5.39 21.45 4.95
CA GLU A 10 -5.00 20.83 6.23
C GLU A 10 -6.11 19.94 6.80
N ARG A 11 -7.34 20.42 6.84
CA ARG A 11 -8.49 19.62 7.32
C ARG A 11 -8.76 18.38 6.45
N ILE A 12 -8.61 18.51 5.13
CA ILE A 12 -8.75 17.39 4.21
C ILE A 12 -7.64 16.39 4.47
N PHE A 13 -6.41 16.84 4.65
CA PHE A 13 -5.27 16.01 4.93
C PHE A 13 -5.39 15.27 6.27
N GLU A 14 -5.76 15.95 7.35
CA GLU A 14 -5.98 15.32 8.66
C GLU A 14 -7.02 14.21 8.60
N ARG A 15 -8.14 14.46 7.90
CA ARG A 15 -9.16 13.44 7.69
C ARG A 15 -8.61 12.26 6.88
N MET A 16 -7.86 12.53 5.81
CA MET A 16 -7.25 11.51 4.95
C MET A 16 -6.28 10.63 5.75
N VAL A 17 -5.43 11.21 6.61
CA VAL A 17 -4.54 10.45 7.49
C VAL A 17 -5.36 9.56 8.42
N ARG A 18 -6.35 10.10 9.11
CA ARG A 18 -7.19 9.36 10.05
C ARG A 18 -7.91 8.18 9.40
N GLU A 19 -8.42 8.36 8.19
CA GLU A 19 -9.18 7.34 7.47
C GLU A 19 -8.30 6.27 6.81
N HIS A 20 -7.04 6.59 6.48
CA HIS A 20 -6.23 5.72 5.63
C HIS A 20 -4.91 5.25 6.25
N GLN A 21 -4.44 5.79 7.39
CA GLN A 21 -3.11 5.49 7.94
C GLN A 21 -2.87 3.98 8.16
N ASP A 22 -3.81 3.30 8.81
CA ASP A 22 -3.67 1.87 9.13
C ASP A 22 -3.67 1.01 7.86
N ARG A 23 -4.49 1.36 6.88
CA ARG A 23 -4.56 0.67 5.58
C ARG A 23 -3.28 0.87 4.76
N ILE A 24 -2.76 2.09 4.72
CA ILE A 24 -1.50 2.39 4.01
C ILE A 24 -0.32 1.71 4.69
N PHE A 25 -0.27 1.71 6.03
CA PHE A 25 0.75 0.96 6.75
C PHE A 25 0.67 -0.54 6.45
N ALA A 26 -0.52 -1.16 6.56
CA ALA A 26 -0.73 -2.57 6.27
C ALA A 26 -0.35 -2.92 4.81
N PHE A 27 -0.67 -2.03 3.86
CA PHE A 27 -0.26 -2.17 2.46
C PHE A 27 1.27 -2.16 2.30
N CYS A 28 1.92 -1.18 2.89
CA CYS A 28 3.39 -1.08 2.85
C CYS A 28 4.03 -2.31 3.48
N PHE A 29 3.50 -2.78 4.62
CA PHE A 29 4.01 -3.96 5.31
C PHE A 29 3.84 -5.24 4.47
N ALA A 30 2.69 -5.43 3.82
CA ALA A 30 2.45 -6.58 2.94
C ALA A 30 3.41 -6.61 1.73
N LEU A 31 3.91 -5.45 1.29
CA LEU A 31 4.83 -5.37 0.16
C LEU A 31 6.31 -5.40 0.56
N THR A 32 6.67 -4.83 1.70
CA THR A 32 8.08 -4.73 2.17
C THR A 32 8.49 -5.91 3.04
N GLY A 33 7.55 -6.54 3.75
CA GLY A 33 7.81 -7.62 4.71
C GLY A 33 8.58 -7.15 5.96
N ASN A 34 8.80 -5.84 6.12
CA ASN A 34 9.58 -5.26 7.21
C ASN A 34 8.82 -4.09 7.83
N ARG A 35 8.68 -4.08 9.14
CA ARG A 35 7.91 -3.06 9.87
C ARG A 35 8.52 -1.66 9.72
N HIS A 36 9.82 -1.55 9.92
CA HIS A 36 10.53 -0.27 9.83
C HIS A 36 10.41 0.33 8.42
N ASP A 37 10.64 -0.47 7.38
CA ASP A 37 10.46 -0.06 6.00
C ASP A 37 9.02 0.36 5.69
N ALA A 38 8.04 -0.36 6.25
CA ALA A 38 6.63 -0.05 6.08
C ALA A 38 6.25 1.28 6.73
N GLU A 39 6.75 1.55 7.93
CA GLU A 39 6.52 2.81 8.66
C GLU A 39 7.11 3.99 7.89
N GLU A 40 8.36 3.89 7.43
CA GLU A 40 9.01 4.94 6.63
C GLU A 40 8.25 5.22 5.33
N VAL A 41 7.88 4.17 4.58
CA VAL A 41 7.14 4.34 3.32
C VAL A 41 5.75 4.92 3.57
N ALA A 42 5.07 4.52 4.64
CA ALA A 42 3.77 5.07 4.98
C ALA A 42 3.86 6.57 5.35
N GLN A 43 4.85 6.95 6.15
CA GLN A 43 5.11 8.36 6.47
C GLN A 43 5.43 9.19 5.23
N ASP A 44 6.33 8.70 4.38
CA ASP A 44 6.69 9.34 3.10
C ASP A 44 5.48 9.47 2.17
N THR A 45 4.59 8.49 2.18
CA THR A 45 3.33 8.52 1.42
C THR A 45 2.49 9.73 1.81
N PHE A 46 2.25 9.92 3.11
CA PHE A 46 1.46 11.04 3.61
C PHE A 46 2.17 12.38 3.43
N LEU A 47 3.48 12.45 3.60
CA LEU A 47 4.25 13.67 3.31
C LEU A 47 4.13 14.10 1.85
N ARG A 48 4.21 13.16 0.91
CA ARG A 48 4.02 13.44 -0.53
C ARG A 48 2.59 13.81 -0.84
N ALA A 49 1.63 13.14 -0.21
CA ALA A 49 0.21 13.47 -0.34
C ALA A 49 -0.07 14.90 0.12
N TYR A 50 0.45 15.32 1.27
CA TYR A 50 0.30 16.68 1.77
C TYR A 50 0.87 17.71 0.80
N ARG A 51 2.11 17.52 0.37
CA ARG A 51 2.77 18.42 -0.60
C ARG A 51 1.97 18.57 -1.90
N ALA A 52 1.40 17.48 -2.38
CA ALA A 52 0.58 17.51 -3.59
C ALA A 52 -0.76 18.22 -3.36
N LEU A 53 -1.44 17.96 -2.23
CA LEU A 53 -2.72 18.61 -1.89
C LEU A 53 -2.60 20.13 -1.81
N VAL A 54 -1.51 20.63 -1.25
CA VAL A 54 -1.26 22.09 -1.16
C VAL A 54 -1.10 22.74 -2.54
N THR A 55 -0.65 21.98 -3.53
CA THR A 55 -0.44 22.48 -4.91
C THR A 55 -1.61 22.24 -5.84
N TYR A 56 -2.55 21.37 -5.47
CA TYR A 56 -3.68 21.01 -6.32
C TYR A 56 -4.77 22.10 -6.29
N PRO A 57 -5.39 22.42 -7.43
CA PRO A 57 -6.56 23.28 -7.45
C PRO A 57 -7.74 22.58 -6.72
N PRO A 58 -8.65 23.37 -6.12
CA PRO A 58 -9.76 22.83 -5.30
C PRO A 58 -10.63 21.79 -6.01
N GLU A 59 -10.85 21.95 -7.31
CA GLU A 59 -11.63 21.01 -8.14
C GLU A 59 -10.95 19.64 -8.16
N ARG A 60 -9.64 19.60 -8.35
CA ARG A 60 -8.86 18.37 -8.38
C ARG A 60 -8.88 17.66 -7.03
N VAL A 61 -8.82 18.42 -5.93
CA VAL A 61 -8.88 17.84 -4.57
C VAL A 61 -10.25 17.22 -4.31
N ARG A 62 -11.33 17.85 -4.79
CA ARG A 62 -12.71 17.36 -4.65
C ARG A 62 -12.93 16.04 -5.38
N ASP A 63 -12.41 15.91 -6.59
CA ASP A 63 -12.61 14.76 -7.46
C ASP A 63 -11.59 13.63 -7.20
N LEU A 64 -10.69 13.84 -6.23
CA LEU A 64 -9.61 12.92 -5.93
C LEU A 64 -10.12 11.61 -5.33
N LYS A 65 -9.87 10.50 -6.01
CA LYS A 65 -10.08 9.14 -5.48
C LYS A 65 -8.98 8.82 -4.47
N GLN A 66 -9.12 9.34 -3.25
CA GLN A 66 -8.07 9.36 -2.21
C GLN A 66 -7.47 7.98 -1.96
N LYS A 67 -8.31 6.94 -1.86
CA LYS A 67 -7.88 5.56 -1.61
C LYS A 67 -6.90 5.07 -2.69
N ALA A 68 -7.30 5.07 -3.95
CA ALA A 68 -6.46 4.64 -5.07
C ALA A 68 -5.20 5.50 -5.22
N TRP A 69 -5.34 6.80 -5.03
CA TRP A 69 -4.25 7.75 -5.14
C TRP A 69 -3.16 7.55 -4.08
N LEU A 70 -3.54 7.35 -2.80
CA LEU A 70 -2.58 7.06 -1.72
C LEU A 70 -1.85 5.73 -1.97
N HIS A 71 -2.57 4.69 -2.38
CA HIS A 71 -1.94 3.41 -2.72
C HIS A 71 -0.97 3.53 -3.90
N ARG A 72 -1.26 4.37 -4.90
CA ARG A 72 -0.33 4.66 -6.01
C ARG A 72 0.95 5.35 -5.51
N ILE A 73 0.85 6.32 -4.60
CA ILE A 73 2.02 6.98 -4.01
C ILE A 73 2.86 5.96 -3.23
N ALA A 74 2.22 5.19 -2.35
CA ALA A 74 2.89 4.16 -1.54
C ALA A 74 3.59 3.10 -2.42
N LEU A 75 2.90 2.60 -3.44
CA LEU A 75 3.44 1.61 -4.37
C LEU A 75 4.69 2.12 -5.09
N ASN A 76 4.66 3.36 -5.58
CA ASN A 76 5.82 3.96 -6.24
C ASN A 76 7.01 4.09 -5.29
N LEU A 77 6.77 4.40 -4.01
CA LEU A 77 7.80 4.46 -2.99
C LEU A 77 8.41 3.08 -2.72
N VAL A 78 7.57 2.05 -2.55
CA VAL A 78 8.03 0.66 -2.37
C VAL A 78 8.88 0.20 -3.56
N ARG A 79 8.39 0.42 -4.79
CA ARG A 79 9.12 0.06 -6.02
C ARG A 79 10.47 0.78 -6.13
N ASN A 80 10.53 2.06 -5.80
CA ASN A 80 11.77 2.83 -5.84
C ASN A 80 12.77 2.33 -4.80
N ARG A 81 12.30 1.99 -3.58
CA ARG A 81 13.14 1.42 -2.53
C ARG A 81 13.71 0.06 -2.95
N ALA A 82 12.90 -0.81 -3.54
CA ALA A 82 13.35 -2.11 -4.06
C ALA A 82 14.41 -2.00 -5.17
N ARG A 83 14.42 -0.89 -5.91
CA ARG A 83 15.44 -0.60 -6.94
C ARG A 83 16.72 0.04 -6.37
N GLY A 84 16.84 0.19 -5.04
CA GLY A 84 17.98 0.87 -4.41
C GLY A 84 17.98 2.40 -4.57
N VAL A 85 16.91 2.97 -5.08
CA VAL A 85 16.74 4.43 -5.14
C VAL A 85 16.26 4.88 -3.76
N LYS A 86 17.22 5.21 -2.87
CA LYS A 86 16.90 5.78 -1.56
C LYS A 86 16.20 7.12 -1.75
N PRO A 87 14.98 7.33 -1.20
CA PRO A 87 14.45 8.69 -1.05
C PRO A 87 15.44 9.48 -0.19
N ARG A 88 15.61 10.74 -0.49
CA ARG A 88 16.41 11.65 0.33
C ARG A 88 15.70 11.82 1.66
N VAL A 89 16.13 11.05 2.67
CA VAL A 89 15.53 11.02 4.01
C VAL A 89 16.06 12.19 4.81
N VAL A 90 15.15 12.95 5.40
CA VAL A 90 15.42 13.72 6.61
C VAL A 90 15.21 12.74 7.76
N GLU A 91 16.28 12.42 8.47
CA GLU A 91 16.26 11.52 9.62
C GLU A 91 15.39 12.10 10.74
N LEU A 92 14.43 11.31 11.20
CA LEU A 92 13.81 11.46 12.52
C LEU A 92 13.83 10.08 13.20
N ASN A 93 14.56 10.01 14.30
CA ASN A 93 14.82 8.82 15.09
C ASN A 93 13.61 8.27 15.83
N GLY A 94 13.49 6.94 15.86
CA GLY A 94 13.22 6.15 17.06
C GLY A 94 11.77 5.86 17.44
N SER A 95 11.40 4.57 17.40
CA SER A 95 10.69 3.90 18.52
C SER A 95 10.55 2.41 18.26
N GLU A 96 10.82 1.61 19.29
CA GLU A 96 10.76 0.14 19.32
C GLU A 96 9.32 -0.42 19.38
N PRO A 97 9.11 -1.74 19.12
CA PRO A 97 7.79 -2.33 18.94
C PRO A 97 7.17 -2.77 20.28
N ASP A 98 5.88 -2.48 20.43
CA ASP A 98 5.07 -2.99 21.53
C ASP A 98 4.59 -4.43 21.22
N ARG A 99 4.91 -5.35 22.13
CA ARG A 99 4.47 -6.75 22.14
C ARG A 99 3.34 -6.89 23.15
N SER A 100 2.10 -7.03 22.70
CA SER A 100 1.03 -7.52 23.55
C SER A 100 0.56 -8.91 23.11
N SER A 101 0.64 -9.85 24.02
CA SER A 101 0.29 -11.27 23.91
C SER A 101 -1.15 -11.51 24.34
N GLY A 102 -1.84 -12.37 23.62
CA GLY A 102 -3.18 -12.89 23.91
C GLY A 102 -3.30 -14.38 23.58
N PRO A 103 -4.40 -15.07 23.94
CA PRO A 103 -4.47 -16.51 24.23
C PRO A 103 -4.31 -17.49 23.03
N GLU A 104 -4.22 -18.80 23.33
CA GLU A 104 -3.78 -19.89 22.43
C GLU A 104 -4.56 -20.06 21.10
N GLU A 105 -5.85 -19.74 21.05
CA GLU A 105 -6.63 -19.74 19.79
C GLU A 105 -6.14 -18.70 18.79
N ASP A 106 -5.61 -17.58 19.27
CA ASP A 106 -4.94 -16.57 18.48
C ASP A 106 -3.60 -17.04 17.89
N ALA A 107 -2.94 -18.03 18.49
CA ALA A 107 -1.64 -18.52 18.04
C ALA A 107 -1.74 -19.31 16.72
N MET A 108 -2.77 -20.12 16.54
CA MET A 108 -2.99 -20.90 15.32
C MET A 108 -3.42 -19.99 14.16
N LEU A 109 -4.34 -19.06 14.41
CA LEU A 109 -4.73 -18.04 13.43
C LEU A 109 -3.55 -17.15 13.03
N ARG A 110 -2.68 -16.81 13.98
CA ARG A 110 -1.45 -16.03 13.70
C ARG A 110 -0.46 -16.83 12.86
N ALA A 111 -0.29 -18.13 13.12
CA ALA A 111 0.56 -18.99 12.33
C ALA A 111 0.09 -19.08 10.87
N ASP A 112 -1.22 -19.27 10.66
CA ASP A 112 -1.82 -19.29 9.31
C ASP A 112 -1.70 -17.94 8.60
N MET A 113 -1.85 -16.84 9.32
CA MET A 113 -1.65 -15.50 8.77
C MET A 113 -0.18 -15.23 8.41
N VAL A 114 0.76 -15.71 9.22
CA VAL A 114 2.20 -15.60 8.93
C VAL A 114 2.56 -16.43 7.69
N ASP A 115 2.07 -17.67 7.59
CA ASP A 115 2.27 -18.52 6.41
C ASP A 115 1.71 -17.86 5.15
N LEU A 116 0.49 -17.35 5.21
CA LEU A 116 -0.11 -16.61 4.09
C LEU A 116 0.71 -15.38 3.70
N ALA A 117 1.20 -14.62 4.68
CA ALA A 117 2.03 -13.45 4.44
C ALA A 117 3.35 -13.82 3.74
N VAL A 118 3.99 -14.92 4.17
CA VAL A 118 5.20 -15.46 3.53
C VAL A 118 4.92 -15.88 2.09
N ARG A 119 3.82 -16.60 1.85
CA ARG A 119 3.41 -17.03 0.50
C ARG A 119 3.10 -15.85 -0.41
N VAL A 120 2.40 -14.83 0.09
CA VAL A 120 2.14 -13.60 -0.64
C VAL A 120 3.45 -12.86 -0.95
N ALA A 121 4.39 -12.79 0.01
CA ALA A 121 5.70 -12.19 -0.21
C ALA A 121 6.53 -12.93 -1.27
N GLY A 122 6.33 -14.23 -1.43
CA GLY A 122 6.95 -15.06 -2.45
C GLY A 122 6.41 -14.87 -3.87
N LEU A 123 5.28 -14.20 -4.05
CA LEU A 123 4.74 -13.93 -5.37
C LEU A 123 5.64 -12.95 -6.15
N PRO A 124 5.76 -13.11 -7.48
CA PRO A 124 6.34 -12.08 -8.33
C PRO A 124 5.68 -10.72 -8.09
N PRO A 125 6.44 -9.60 -8.11
CA PRO A 125 5.94 -8.27 -7.71
C PRO A 125 4.62 -7.88 -8.38
N ARG A 126 4.47 -8.11 -9.69
CA ARG A 126 3.26 -7.79 -10.47
C ARG A 126 1.99 -8.49 -9.94
N TYR A 127 2.13 -9.73 -9.48
CA TYR A 127 1.01 -10.52 -8.94
C TYR A 127 0.74 -10.17 -7.49
N ARG A 128 1.80 -10.02 -6.69
CA ARG A 128 1.71 -9.61 -5.29
C ARG A 128 1.00 -8.28 -5.15
N GLU A 129 1.42 -7.26 -5.88
CA GLU A 129 0.82 -5.92 -5.85
C GLU A 129 -0.68 -5.97 -6.19
N ALA A 130 -1.05 -6.70 -7.25
CA ALA A 130 -2.44 -6.83 -7.66
C ALA A 130 -3.31 -7.59 -6.63
N VAL A 131 -2.79 -8.70 -6.08
CA VAL A 131 -3.47 -9.50 -5.05
C VAL A 131 -3.64 -8.68 -3.77
N VAL A 132 -2.59 -8.01 -3.30
CA VAL A 132 -2.64 -7.20 -2.08
C VAL A 132 -3.63 -6.05 -2.23
N LEU A 133 -3.61 -5.31 -3.34
CA LEU A 133 -4.57 -4.22 -3.57
C LEU A 133 -6.02 -4.73 -3.61
N ARG A 134 -6.27 -5.85 -4.28
CA ARG A 134 -7.64 -6.37 -4.45
C ARG A 134 -8.18 -7.07 -3.21
N HIS A 135 -7.38 -7.92 -2.53
CA HIS A 135 -7.85 -8.81 -1.48
C HIS A 135 -7.47 -8.38 -0.07
N VAL A 136 -6.35 -7.69 0.11
CA VAL A 136 -5.95 -7.18 1.44
C VAL A 136 -6.47 -5.77 1.65
N GLN A 137 -6.41 -4.93 0.62
CA GLN A 137 -6.86 -3.53 0.71
C GLN A 137 -8.31 -3.33 0.23
N GLU A 138 -8.93 -4.37 -0.28
CA GLU A 138 -10.33 -4.36 -0.75
C GLU A 138 -10.63 -3.25 -1.78
N LEU A 139 -9.67 -2.93 -2.65
CA LEU A 139 -9.88 -2.02 -3.75
C LEU A 139 -10.74 -2.71 -4.83
N SER A 140 -11.61 -1.95 -5.49
CA SER A 140 -12.24 -2.41 -6.73
C SER A 140 -11.18 -2.65 -7.80
N TYR A 141 -11.51 -3.39 -8.87
CA TYR A 141 -10.56 -3.58 -9.97
C TYR A 141 -10.20 -2.26 -10.66
N GLU A 142 -11.13 -1.32 -10.72
CA GLU A 142 -10.94 0.03 -11.27
C GLU A 142 -10.02 0.85 -10.37
N GLU A 143 -10.19 0.79 -9.05
CA GLU A 143 -9.31 1.45 -8.09
C GLU A 143 -7.90 0.84 -8.09
N ALA A 144 -7.78 -0.49 -8.14
CA ALA A 144 -6.50 -1.17 -8.24
C ALA A 144 -5.78 -0.86 -9.56
N ALA A 145 -6.53 -0.78 -10.68
CA ALA A 145 -6.01 -0.38 -11.98
C ALA A 145 -5.46 1.07 -11.95
N ALA A 146 -6.20 1.98 -11.32
CA ALA A 146 -5.75 3.36 -11.12
C ALA A 146 -4.50 3.45 -10.23
N ALA A 147 -4.42 2.64 -9.16
CA ALA A 147 -3.25 2.58 -8.28
C ALA A 147 -2.02 1.99 -8.99
N LEU A 148 -2.20 0.94 -9.77
CA LEU A 148 -1.13 0.24 -10.51
C LEU A 148 -0.70 0.97 -11.79
N ASP A 149 -1.51 1.92 -12.28
CA ASP A 149 -1.36 2.55 -13.60
C ASP A 149 -1.40 1.52 -14.74
N GLN A 150 -2.38 0.61 -14.69
CA GLN A 150 -2.54 -0.50 -15.62
C GLN A 150 -4.00 -0.64 -16.07
N PRO A 151 -4.27 -1.24 -17.24
CA PRO A 151 -5.62 -1.58 -17.65
C PRO A 151 -6.30 -2.55 -16.66
N VAL A 152 -7.61 -2.39 -16.45
CA VAL A 152 -8.41 -3.26 -15.56
C VAL A 152 -8.28 -4.74 -15.92
N GLY A 153 -8.26 -5.09 -17.22
CA GLY A 153 -8.08 -6.45 -17.68
C GLY A 153 -6.74 -7.06 -17.26
N THR A 154 -5.67 -6.26 -17.29
CA THR A 154 -4.33 -6.68 -16.84
C THR A 154 -4.35 -6.96 -15.34
N VAL A 155 -4.98 -6.10 -14.55
CA VAL A 155 -5.09 -6.28 -13.09
C VAL A 155 -5.89 -7.54 -12.76
N LYS A 156 -7.02 -7.79 -13.44
CA LYS A 156 -7.82 -9.01 -13.27
C LYS A 156 -6.98 -10.26 -13.55
N SER A 157 -6.21 -10.26 -14.65
CA SER A 157 -5.32 -11.37 -15.00
C SER A 157 -4.22 -11.59 -13.98
N ASN A 158 -3.60 -10.49 -13.47
CA ASN A 158 -2.56 -10.57 -12.46
C ASN A 158 -3.10 -11.10 -11.12
N VAL A 159 -4.28 -10.67 -10.69
CA VAL A 159 -4.95 -11.20 -9.50
C VAL A 159 -5.23 -12.70 -9.66
N HIS A 160 -5.81 -13.10 -10.80
CA HIS A 160 -6.11 -14.52 -11.05
C HIS A 160 -4.86 -15.40 -11.00
N ARG A 161 -3.79 -15.00 -11.69
CA ARG A 161 -2.49 -15.72 -11.69
C ARG A 161 -1.87 -15.76 -10.30
N GLY A 162 -1.89 -14.66 -9.57
CA GLY A 162 -1.39 -14.60 -8.19
C GLY A 162 -2.13 -15.54 -7.25
N LEU A 163 -3.46 -15.59 -7.31
CA LEU A 163 -4.27 -16.50 -6.52
C LEU A 163 -4.04 -17.96 -6.90
N LYS A 164 -3.85 -18.27 -8.19
CA LYS A 164 -3.51 -19.60 -8.67
C LYS A 164 -2.18 -20.08 -8.08
N MET A 165 -1.15 -19.23 -8.11
CA MET A 165 0.15 -19.50 -7.48
C MET A 165 0.04 -19.73 -5.96
N LEU A 166 -0.80 -18.95 -5.26
CA LEU A 166 -1.02 -19.11 -3.82
C LEU A 166 -1.74 -20.42 -3.47
N ARG A 167 -2.57 -20.96 -4.36
CA ARG A 167 -3.21 -22.26 -4.16
C ARG A 167 -2.28 -23.44 -4.41
N GLY A 168 -1.11 -23.22 -4.95
CA GLY A 168 -0.19 -24.28 -5.33
C GLY A 168 -0.50 -24.92 -6.68
N ASP A 169 -1.48 -24.39 -7.43
CA ASP A 169 -1.82 -24.83 -8.79
C ASP A 169 -0.74 -24.27 -9.75
N ASN A 170 0.46 -24.83 -9.62
CA ASN A 170 1.56 -24.52 -10.54
C ASN A 170 1.36 -25.37 -11.81
N ASP A 171 0.54 -24.90 -12.76
CA ASP A 171 0.67 -25.38 -14.13
C ASP A 171 2.05 -24.94 -14.61
N GLY A 172 2.91 -25.94 -14.79
CA GLY A 172 4.22 -25.72 -15.41
C GLY A 172 4.03 -25.19 -16.84
N ASN A 173 3.99 -23.89 -16.95
CA ASN A 173 4.26 -23.19 -18.19
C ASN A 173 5.01 -21.89 -17.85
N ALA A 174 6.33 -22.01 -17.85
CA ALA A 174 7.22 -20.89 -18.00
C ALA A 174 6.99 -20.38 -19.43
N ASP A 175 6.35 -19.25 -19.57
CA ASP A 175 6.42 -18.50 -20.82
C ASP A 175 7.85 -17.95 -20.95
N ASP A 176 8.57 -18.49 -21.95
CA ASP A 176 9.76 -17.96 -22.60
C ASP A 176 9.57 -16.50 -23.04
#